data_a8a1902783ac63c7e3167d34d3c4f1fd
#
_entry.id   a8a1902783ac63c7e3167d34d3c4f1fd
#
_cell.length_a   1.000
_cell.length_b   1.000
_cell.length_c   1.000
_cell.angle_alpha   90.00
_cell.angle_beta   90.00
_cell.angle_gamma   90.00
#
_symmetry.space_group_name_H-M   'P 1'
#
loop_
_entity.id
_entity.type
_entity.pdbx_description
1 polymer ?
#
loop_
_entity_poly.entity_id
_entity_poly.type
_entity_poly.pdbx_seq_one_letter_code
_entity_poly.pdbx_strand_id
1 'polypeptide(L)'
;MKIHAIISFLCLASVALGTSCKDDETHFLQRSHDALSFPYLNSTKELLVLTNGSWKITPDDTWISCSPGEGNGAPKEQAVNITVAQNDGAERTGSVTLSDGLKELVIRVTQEDGFFTVGSPEIAPSFDLYEELVDKRVTIPYQKSKPGYKADVTATLEGAGAEGIAIESLSGYEMEAGDGAIPLALSGTPTKKGPITIKLHVEISSVATPYDLTAESRAKLAGEVTVTMFKLLPRLAVLDWGDYEKGTGTNFNNGTPRSFSFGLALEEEGDNLRNYTSKTADWLTASSMFFAHNRFAFGNLQPGTTYWFWIVAHELGPNKEDSDKTWQIGRAHV
;
A
#
# COMPACT_ATOMS: atom_id res chain seq x y z
N MET A 1 13.04 19.26 1.35
CA MET A 1 13.97 20.39 1.64
C MET A 1 15.33 19.77 1.93
N LYS A 2 16.19 19.73 0.91
CA LYS A 2 17.51 19.08 1.02
C LYS A 2 18.50 20.09 1.61
N ILE A 3 19.03 19.80 2.78
CA ILE A 3 20.07 20.60 3.42
C ILE A 3 21.39 20.07 2.91
N HIS A 4 22.08 20.87 2.10
CA HIS A 4 23.46 20.61 1.71
C HIS A 4 24.36 21.11 2.85
N ALA A 5 25.02 20.20 3.52
CA ALA A 5 26.06 20.55 4.47
C ALA A 5 27.34 20.92 3.70
N ILE A 6 27.59 22.20 3.58
CA ILE A 6 28.86 22.72 3.08
C ILE A 6 29.82 22.73 4.27
N ILE A 7 30.78 21.80 4.28
CA ILE A 7 31.87 21.80 5.25
C ILE A 7 32.96 22.76 4.71
N SER A 8 32.99 23.95 5.29
CA SER A 8 34.03 24.94 5.03
C SER A 8 35.31 24.55 5.76
N PHE A 9 36.36 24.22 5.05
CA PHE A 9 37.68 24.02 5.64
C PHE A 9 38.30 25.38 5.99
N LEU A 10 38.42 25.64 7.28
CA LEU A 10 39.11 26.82 7.80
C LEU A 10 40.61 26.54 7.83
N CYS A 11 41.37 27.13 6.89
CA CYS A 11 42.83 27.08 6.86
C CYS A 11 43.38 28.14 7.82
N LEU A 12 43.93 27.74 8.96
CA LEU A 12 44.65 28.65 9.87
C LEU A 12 46.06 28.88 9.35
N ALA A 13 46.29 30.03 8.75
CA ALA A 13 47.62 30.48 8.34
C ALA A 13 48.39 31.11 9.55
N SER A 14 49.36 30.43 10.10
CA SER A 14 50.36 31.02 10.98
C SER A 14 51.53 31.58 10.16
N VAL A 15 51.68 32.91 10.19
CA VAL A 15 52.82 33.62 9.62
C VAL A 15 54.00 33.50 10.59
N ALA A 16 55.06 32.81 10.17
CA ALA A 16 56.39 32.90 10.82
C ALA A 16 57.39 33.47 9.83
N LEU A 17 58.04 34.59 10.24
CA LEU A 17 59.06 35.30 9.51
C LEU A 17 60.41 34.56 9.52
N GLY A 18 60.94 34.33 8.34
CA GLY A 18 62.36 34.46 8.00
C GLY A 18 63.31 33.34 8.42
N THR A 19 63.58 32.45 7.47
CA THR A 19 64.96 32.11 7.00
C THR A 19 64.81 31.26 5.76
N SER A 20 65.67 31.43 4.78
CA SER A 20 65.72 30.65 3.53
C SER A 20 65.88 29.16 3.84
N CYS A 21 64.76 28.48 3.93
CA CYS A 21 64.65 27.05 3.80
C CYS A 21 64.12 26.78 2.40
N LYS A 22 64.78 25.91 1.64
CA LYS A 22 64.14 25.21 0.53
C LYS A 22 62.75 24.84 1.00
N ASP A 23 61.73 25.25 0.24
CA ASP A 23 60.38 24.81 0.43
C ASP A 23 60.39 23.26 0.29
N ASP A 24 60.53 22.56 1.42
CA ASP A 24 60.02 21.20 1.53
C ASP A 24 58.50 21.35 1.43
N GLU A 25 57.97 21.33 0.20
CA GLU A 25 56.54 21.23 -0.01
C GLU A 25 56.03 20.04 0.80
N THR A 26 55.38 20.34 1.91
CA THR A 26 54.86 19.28 2.80
C THR A 26 53.94 18.40 1.99
N HIS A 27 54.37 17.17 1.79
CA HIS A 27 53.63 16.18 1.05
C HIS A 27 52.23 15.95 1.69
N PHE A 28 51.19 16.01 0.92
CA PHE A 28 49.83 15.72 1.37
C PHE A 28 49.04 14.90 0.36
N LEU A 29 48.21 14.02 0.86
CA LEU A 29 47.20 13.27 0.14
C LEU A 29 45.93 13.29 0.96
N GLN A 30 44.81 13.75 0.38
CA GLN A 30 43.51 13.92 1.02
C GLN A 30 42.41 13.42 0.11
N ARG A 31 41.29 13.04 0.71
CA ARG A 31 40.06 12.62 0.05
C ARG A 31 38.84 13.23 0.69
N SER A 32 37.74 13.39 -0.07
CA SER A 32 36.50 13.98 0.43
C SER A 32 35.68 13.02 1.33
N HIS A 33 35.85 11.71 1.15
CA HIS A 33 35.04 10.69 1.85
C HIS A 33 35.90 9.51 2.29
N ASP A 34 35.66 9.00 3.50
CA ASP A 34 36.27 7.78 4.04
C ASP A 34 35.47 6.52 3.66
N ALA A 35 34.19 6.69 3.35
CA ALA A 35 33.30 5.63 2.92
C ALA A 35 32.25 6.14 1.95
N LEU A 36 31.84 5.28 1.04
CA LEU A 36 30.78 5.50 0.06
C LEU A 36 29.79 4.36 0.13
N SER A 37 28.49 4.70 0.21
CA SER A 37 27.39 3.71 0.18
C SER A 37 26.63 3.84 -1.13
N PHE A 38 26.31 2.73 -1.76
CA PHE A 38 25.66 2.66 -3.05
C PHE A 38 24.37 1.83 -2.98
N PRO A 39 23.34 2.16 -3.79
CA PRO A 39 22.21 1.30 -3.99
C PRO A 39 22.62 0.03 -4.75
N TYR A 40 21.74 -0.98 -4.79
CA TYR A 40 22.00 -2.24 -5.50
C TYR A 40 22.13 -2.10 -7.02
N LEU A 41 21.56 -1.05 -7.63
CA LEU A 41 21.69 -0.78 -9.05
C LEU A 41 23.10 -0.24 -9.40
N ASN A 42 23.46 -0.39 -10.68
CA ASN A 42 24.63 0.28 -11.21
C ASN A 42 24.53 1.78 -10.92
N SER A 43 25.55 2.32 -10.27
CA SER A 43 25.54 3.73 -9.88
C SER A 43 26.94 4.28 -9.69
N THR A 44 27.06 5.60 -9.79
CA THR A 44 28.32 6.33 -9.70
C THR A 44 28.25 7.41 -8.64
N LYS A 45 29.32 7.53 -7.86
CA LYS A 45 29.53 8.65 -6.92
C LYS A 45 30.90 9.28 -7.15
N GLU A 46 30.96 10.58 -6.93
CA GLU A 46 32.19 11.35 -7.03
C GLU A 46 32.98 11.29 -5.72
N LEU A 47 34.29 11.06 -5.85
CA LEU A 47 35.28 11.21 -4.80
C LEU A 47 36.23 12.35 -5.21
N LEU A 48 36.41 13.34 -4.36
CA LEU A 48 37.37 14.40 -4.61
C LEU A 48 38.74 14.03 -3.99
N VAL A 49 39.79 14.18 -4.77
CA VAL A 49 41.18 13.91 -4.39
C VAL A 49 41.96 15.22 -4.44
N LEU A 50 42.70 15.53 -3.39
CA LEU A 50 43.61 16.67 -3.32
C LEU A 50 44.99 16.19 -2.89
N THR A 51 46.00 16.45 -3.77
CA THR A 51 47.39 16.08 -3.52
C THR A 51 48.34 16.99 -4.32
N ASN A 52 49.57 17.14 -3.86
CA ASN A 52 50.64 17.81 -4.59
C ASN A 52 51.58 16.84 -5.34
N GLY A 53 51.30 15.53 -5.28
CA GLY A 53 52.01 14.48 -5.99
C GLY A 53 51.17 13.74 -7.01
N SER A 54 51.78 12.95 -7.87
CA SER A 54 51.04 12.02 -8.73
C SER A 54 50.32 11.00 -7.87
N TRP A 55 49.13 10.64 -8.28
CA TRP A 55 48.30 9.69 -7.52
C TRP A 55 47.72 8.60 -8.42
N LYS A 56 47.43 7.47 -7.83
CA LYS A 56 46.72 6.35 -8.44
C LYS A 56 45.60 5.87 -7.50
N ILE A 57 44.49 5.52 -8.08
CA ILE A 57 43.36 4.93 -7.36
C ILE A 57 43.07 3.53 -7.92
N THR A 58 43.00 2.53 -7.05
CA THR A 58 42.87 1.13 -7.45
C THR A 58 41.67 0.52 -6.69
N PRO A 59 40.68 -0.01 -7.40
CA PRO A 59 39.63 -0.81 -6.74
C PRO A 59 40.21 -2.17 -6.35
N ASP A 60 39.86 -2.63 -5.15
CA ASP A 60 40.30 -3.93 -4.63
C ASP A 60 39.35 -5.06 -5.05
N ASP A 61 38.15 -4.69 -5.55
CA ASP A 61 37.11 -5.61 -5.99
C ASP A 61 36.71 -5.37 -7.45
N THR A 62 36.42 -6.45 -8.16
CA THR A 62 36.07 -6.41 -9.60
C THR A 62 34.75 -5.75 -9.92
N TRP A 63 33.87 -5.58 -8.94
CA TRP A 63 32.58 -4.92 -9.10
C TRP A 63 32.64 -3.39 -8.90
N ILE A 64 33.83 -2.86 -8.56
CA ILE A 64 34.09 -1.44 -8.42
C ILE A 64 35.01 -0.99 -9.57
N SER A 65 34.79 0.19 -10.11
CA SER A 65 35.64 0.85 -11.08
C SER A 65 35.86 2.31 -10.75
N CYS A 66 37.00 2.81 -11.12
CA CYS A 66 37.40 4.22 -10.83
C CYS A 66 37.83 4.91 -12.14
N SER A 67 37.35 6.14 -12.35
CA SER A 67 37.73 6.94 -13.54
C SER A 67 37.76 8.42 -13.20
N PRO A 68 38.93 9.11 -13.46
CA PRO A 68 40.21 8.56 -13.89
C PRO A 68 40.84 7.65 -12.83
N GLY A 69 41.67 6.67 -13.26
CA GLY A 69 42.37 5.75 -12.36
C GLY A 69 43.69 6.32 -11.81
N GLU A 70 44.19 7.43 -12.35
CA GLU A 70 45.41 8.11 -11.93
C GLU A 70 45.38 9.58 -12.32
N GLY A 71 46.23 10.36 -11.72
CA GLY A 71 46.40 11.78 -12.02
C GLY A 71 47.64 12.37 -11.44
N ASN A 72 47.90 13.64 -11.76
CA ASN A 72 49.01 14.40 -11.22
C ASN A 72 48.49 15.38 -10.15
N GLY A 73 49.36 15.76 -9.23
CA GLY A 73 49.07 16.76 -8.23
C GLY A 73 48.58 18.08 -8.84
N ALA A 74 47.61 18.69 -8.20
CA ALA A 74 47.07 19.98 -8.61
C ALA A 74 46.73 20.83 -7.37
N PRO A 75 46.72 22.16 -7.50
CA PRO A 75 46.40 23.06 -6.38
C PRO A 75 44.90 23.06 -6.03
N LYS A 76 44.11 22.23 -6.68
CA LYS A 76 42.67 22.10 -6.48
C LYS A 76 42.25 20.63 -6.51
N GLU A 77 41.10 20.37 -5.92
CA GLU A 77 40.48 19.03 -5.90
C GLU A 77 40.24 18.50 -7.32
N GLN A 78 40.51 17.23 -7.50
CA GLN A 78 40.28 16.47 -8.73
C GLN A 78 39.17 15.43 -8.48
N ALA A 79 38.21 15.40 -9.38
CA ALA A 79 37.08 14.46 -9.29
C ALA A 79 37.46 13.07 -9.82
N VAL A 80 37.13 12.04 -9.07
CA VAL A 80 37.20 10.63 -9.47
C VAL A 80 35.82 10.02 -9.33
N ASN A 81 35.31 9.47 -10.41
CA ASN A 81 34.05 8.74 -10.39
C ASN A 81 34.30 7.30 -9.93
N ILE A 82 33.68 6.94 -8.81
CA ILE A 82 33.63 5.57 -8.30
C ILE A 82 32.32 4.99 -8.78
N THR A 83 32.37 3.95 -9.61
CA THR A 83 31.21 3.29 -10.18
C THR A 83 31.15 1.85 -9.68
N VAL A 84 29.96 1.42 -9.24
CA VAL A 84 29.71 0.04 -8.84
C VAL A 84 28.82 -0.66 -9.86
N ALA A 85 29.11 -1.93 -10.14
CA ALA A 85 28.24 -2.78 -10.94
C ALA A 85 27.01 -3.17 -10.13
N GLN A 86 25.92 -3.50 -10.83
CA GLN A 86 24.69 -4.02 -10.21
C GLN A 86 24.97 -5.18 -9.25
N ASN A 87 24.31 -5.16 -8.10
CA ASN A 87 24.33 -6.26 -7.14
C ASN A 87 23.04 -7.08 -7.25
N ASP A 88 23.17 -8.39 -7.45
CA ASP A 88 22.05 -9.34 -7.52
C ASP A 88 21.97 -10.24 -6.29
N GLY A 89 22.84 -10.03 -5.33
CA GLY A 89 22.98 -10.85 -4.14
C GLY A 89 22.85 -10.06 -2.84
N ALA A 90 23.44 -10.59 -1.80
CA ALA A 90 23.50 -9.95 -0.48
C ALA A 90 24.24 -8.62 -0.50
N GLU A 91 24.03 -7.80 0.52
CA GLU A 91 24.85 -6.61 0.77
C GLU A 91 26.34 -6.98 0.68
N ARG A 92 27.11 -6.16 -0.02
CA ARG A 92 28.55 -6.39 -0.18
C ARG A 92 29.37 -5.16 0.19
N THR A 93 30.55 -5.45 0.68
CA THR A 93 31.54 -4.43 1.06
C THR A 93 32.82 -4.70 0.31
N GLY A 94 33.42 -3.64 -0.19
CA GLY A 94 34.73 -3.65 -0.83
C GLY A 94 35.49 -2.39 -0.48
N SER A 95 36.59 -2.15 -1.15
CA SER A 95 37.42 -0.98 -0.94
C SER A 95 38.05 -0.46 -2.22
N VAL A 96 38.48 0.78 -2.12
CA VAL A 96 39.27 1.45 -3.13
C VAL A 96 40.47 2.08 -2.43
N THR A 97 41.67 1.79 -2.93
CA THR A 97 42.91 2.31 -2.36
C THR A 97 43.42 3.48 -3.21
N LEU A 98 43.50 4.67 -2.62
CA LEU A 98 44.13 5.86 -3.18
C LEU A 98 45.55 5.97 -2.65
N SER A 99 46.55 6.00 -3.53
CA SER A 99 47.98 6.06 -3.20
C SER A 99 48.71 7.08 -4.05
N ASP A 100 49.66 7.75 -3.45
CA ASP A 100 50.62 8.60 -4.14
C ASP A 100 52.06 8.06 -4.09
N GLY A 101 52.18 6.78 -3.67
CA GLY A 101 53.45 6.11 -3.51
C GLY A 101 54.14 6.33 -2.16
N LEU A 102 53.72 7.33 -1.38
CA LEU A 102 54.23 7.65 -0.03
C LEU A 102 53.16 7.37 1.04
N LYS A 103 51.91 7.59 0.71
CA LYS A 103 50.77 7.42 1.60
C LYS A 103 49.65 6.66 0.88
N GLU A 104 48.94 5.85 1.65
CA GLU A 104 47.75 5.14 1.17
C GLU A 104 46.54 5.51 1.99
N LEU A 105 45.41 5.72 1.33
CA LEU A 105 44.11 5.99 1.95
C LEU A 105 43.10 5.01 1.39
N VAL A 106 42.49 4.21 2.28
CA VAL A 106 41.49 3.23 1.91
C VAL A 106 40.12 3.88 2.04
N ILE A 107 39.33 3.84 1.00
CA ILE A 107 37.92 4.26 0.95
C ILE A 107 37.06 2.99 0.99
N ARG A 108 36.25 2.85 2.02
CA ARG A 108 35.30 1.74 2.12
C ARG A 108 34.12 1.96 1.18
N VAL A 109 33.75 0.92 0.44
CA VAL A 109 32.60 0.93 -0.46
C VAL A 109 31.61 -0.11 0.03
N THR A 110 30.37 0.31 0.31
CA THR A 110 29.26 -0.60 0.66
C THR A 110 28.19 -0.51 -0.42
N GLN A 111 27.60 -1.64 -0.77
CA GLN A 111 26.51 -1.69 -1.71
C GLN A 111 25.37 -2.55 -1.14
N GLU A 112 24.15 -2.00 -1.18
CA GLU A 112 22.94 -2.67 -0.71
C GLU A 112 22.73 -4.03 -1.37
N ASP A 113 22.02 -4.92 -0.67
CA ASP A 113 21.56 -6.18 -1.26
C ASP A 113 20.62 -5.91 -2.45
N GLY A 114 20.66 -6.78 -3.44
CA GLY A 114 19.85 -6.67 -4.66
C GLY A 114 18.90 -7.85 -4.86
N PHE A 115 18.47 -8.52 -3.82
CA PHE A 115 17.51 -9.60 -3.91
C PHE A 115 16.16 -9.09 -4.40
N PHE A 116 15.79 -9.53 -5.60
CA PHE A 116 14.45 -9.29 -6.12
C PHE A 116 13.42 -10.12 -5.35
N THR A 117 12.31 -9.52 -4.97
CA THR A 117 11.19 -10.19 -4.31
C THR A 117 9.85 -9.79 -4.91
N VAL A 118 8.90 -10.74 -4.90
CA VAL A 118 7.50 -10.51 -5.24
C VAL A 118 6.70 -10.65 -3.95
N GLY A 119 5.93 -9.63 -3.62
CA GLY A 119 5.04 -9.63 -2.46
C GLY A 119 3.72 -10.34 -2.74
N SER A 120 2.89 -10.45 -1.72
CA SER A 120 1.55 -11.02 -1.86
C SER A 120 0.67 -10.09 -2.70
N PRO A 121 -0.04 -10.62 -3.71
CA PRO A 121 -0.99 -9.84 -4.47
C PRO A 121 -2.14 -9.31 -3.60
N GLU A 122 -2.64 -8.13 -3.94
CA GLU A 122 -3.70 -7.43 -3.22
C GLU A 122 -4.90 -7.16 -4.12
N ILE A 123 -6.10 -7.25 -3.55
CA ILE A 123 -7.37 -6.97 -4.22
C ILE A 123 -8.37 -6.39 -3.22
N ALA A 124 -9.33 -5.62 -3.72
CA ALA A 124 -10.49 -5.21 -2.92
C ALA A 124 -11.27 -6.44 -2.46
N PRO A 125 -11.67 -6.53 -1.18
CA PRO A 125 -12.32 -7.73 -0.62
C PRO A 125 -13.72 -7.97 -1.17
N SER A 126 -14.35 -6.96 -1.76
CA SER A 126 -15.69 -7.09 -2.31
C SER A 126 -15.96 -6.14 -3.47
N PHE A 127 -16.91 -6.55 -4.31
CA PHE A 127 -17.46 -5.79 -5.42
C PHE A 127 -18.98 -5.69 -5.30
N ASP A 128 -19.52 -4.54 -5.64
CA ASP A 128 -20.95 -4.29 -5.55
C ASP A 128 -21.66 -4.83 -6.80
N LEU A 129 -22.76 -5.57 -6.61
CA LEU A 129 -23.58 -6.11 -7.68
C LEU A 129 -24.15 -4.99 -8.55
N TYR A 130 -24.21 -5.26 -9.86
CA TYR A 130 -24.78 -4.37 -10.87
C TYR A 130 -24.07 -3.01 -11.02
N GLU A 131 -22.86 -2.86 -10.44
CA GLU A 131 -22.00 -1.71 -10.67
C GLU A 131 -20.81 -2.09 -11.55
N GLU A 132 -20.52 -1.24 -12.52
CA GLU A 132 -19.37 -1.42 -13.38
C GLU A 132 -18.07 -1.29 -12.57
N LEU A 133 -17.14 -2.19 -12.80
CA LEU A 133 -15.82 -2.19 -12.17
C LEU A 133 -14.92 -1.14 -12.85
N VAL A 134 -14.98 0.09 -12.39
CA VAL A 134 -14.12 1.17 -12.86
C VAL A 134 -12.86 1.21 -12.00
N ASP A 135 -11.68 1.23 -12.64
CA ASP A 135 -10.36 1.31 -12.00
C ASP A 135 -10.08 0.23 -10.94
N LYS A 136 -10.80 -0.91 -11.00
CA LYS A 136 -10.53 -2.05 -10.12
C LYS A 136 -9.39 -2.89 -10.70
N ARG A 137 -8.50 -3.32 -9.82
CA ARG A 137 -7.32 -4.10 -10.22
C ARG A 137 -6.87 -5.05 -9.12
N VAL A 138 -6.21 -6.12 -9.50
CA VAL A 138 -5.30 -6.86 -8.64
C VAL A 138 -3.93 -6.19 -8.75
N THR A 139 -3.26 -5.99 -7.63
CA THR A 139 -1.94 -5.36 -7.57
C THR A 139 -0.95 -6.37 -7.02
N ILE A 140 0.13 -6.66 -7.76
CA ILE A 140 1.19 -7.57 -7.34
C ILE A 140 2.43 -6.73 -7.03
N PRO A 141 2.74 -6.44 -5.77
CA PRO A 141 3.89 -5.63 -5.40
C PRO A 141 5.19 -6.39 -5.64
N TYR A 142 6.22 -5.67 -6.01
CA TYR A 142 7.58 -6.22 -6.11
C TYR A 142 8.61 -5.22 -5.58
N GLN A 143 9.78 -5.74 -5.21
CA GLN A 143 10.90 -4.94 -4.74
C GLN A 143 12.18 -5.30 -5.47
N LYS A 144 13.02 -4.28 -5.67
CA LYS A 144 14.35 -4.41 -6.25
C LYS A 144 14.38 -5.05 -7.64
N SER A 145 13.38 -4.71 -8.45
CA SER A 145 13.38 -5.04 -9.87
C SER A 145 14.56 -4.40 -10.58
N LYS A 146 14.99 -5.01 -11.67
CA LYS A 146 16.16 -4.60 -12.45
C LYS A 146 15.77 -4.23 -13.87
N PRO A 147 16.54 -3.38 -14.55
CA PRO A 147 16.27 -3.04 -15.93
C PRO A 147 16.13 -4.28 -16.81
N GLY A 148 15.05 -4.34 -17.59
CA GLY A 148 14.78 -5.45 -18.50
C GLY A 148 14.02 -6.62 -17.89
N TYR A 149 13.65 -6.58 -16.59
CA TYR A 149 12.77 -7.58 -16.01
C TYR A 149 11.38 -7.47 -16.63
N LYS A 150 10.82 -8.63 -16.97
CA LYS A 150 9.48 -8.76 -17.52
C LYS A 150 8.68 -9.79 -16.73
N ALA A 151 7.37 -9.55 -16.67
CA ALA A 151 6.45 -10.46 -16.03
C ALA A 151 5.41 -10.97 -17.03
N ASP A 152 5.12 -12.26 -16.97
CA ASP A 152 3.96 -12.89 -17.57
C ASP A 152 3.01 -13.28 -16.44
N VAL A 153 1.76 -12.82 -16.52
CA VAL A 153 0.75 -13.10 -15.49
C VAL A 153 -0.48 -13.67 -16.15
N THR A 154 -0.79 -14.91 -15.87
CA THR A 154 -2.06 -15.54 -16.26
C THR A 154 -3.01 -15.45 -15.07
N ALA A 155 -4.25 -15.01 -15.33
CA ALA A 155 -5.27 -14.84 -14.33
C ALA A 155 -6.57 -15.53 -14.74
N THR A 156 -7.24 -16.20 -13.80
CA THR A 156 -8.57 -16.79 -13.98
C THR A 156 -9.46 -16.49 -12.81
N LEU A 157 -10.76 -16.38 -13.07
CA LEU A 157 -11.80 -16.14 -12.07
C LEU A 157 -12.68 -17.38 -11.93
N GLU A 158 -12.97 -17.76 -10.70
CA GLU A 158 -13.87 -18.86 -10.34
C GLU A 158 -14.86 -18.43 -9.26
N GLY A 159 -15.98 -19.12 -9.16
CA GLY A 159 -17.01 -18.87 -8.15
C GLY A 159 -18.22 -18.13 -8.69
N ALA A 160 -19.32 -18.19 -7.94
CA ALA A 160 -20.60 -17.61 -8.35
C ALA A 160 -20.53 -16.07 -8.48
N GLY A 161 -19.76 -15.42 -7.61
CA GLY A 161 -19.58 -13.96 -7.64
C GLY A 161 -18.77 -13.45 -8.81
N ALA A 162 -18.10 -14.33 -9.56
CA ALA A 162 -17.30 -13.95 -10.72
C ALA A 162 -18.14 -13.72 -12.00
N GLU A 163 -19.44 -14.04 -11.97
CA GLU A 163 -20.31 -13.87 -13.12
C GLU A 163 -20.43 -12.38 -13.51
N GLY A 164 -20.13 -12.08 -14.77
CA GLY A 164 -20.10 -10.72 -15.29
C GLY A 164 -18.79 -9.95 -15.08
N ILE A 165 -17.78 -10.57 -14.45
CA ILE A 165 -16.45 -9.99 -14.23
C ILE A 165 -15.43 -10.64 -15.17
N ALA A 166 -14.50 -9.84 -15.66
CA ALA A 166 -13.34 -10.29 -16.40
C ALA A 166 -12.06 -9.76 -15.73
N ILE A 167 -10.98 -10.54 -15.81
CA ILE A 167 -9.64 -10.14 -15.38
C ILE A 167 -8.67 -10.25 -16.55
N GLU A 168 -7.80 -9.26 -16.67
CA GLU A 168 -6.78 -9.23 -17.72
C GLU A 168 -5.62 -10.19 -17.37
N SER A 169 -5.04 -10.82 -18.41
CA SER A 169 -3.74 -11.49 -18.28
C SER A 169 -2.70 -10.65 -19.01
N LEU A 170 -1.48 -10.59 -18.47
CA LEU A 170 -0.39 -9.79 -19.02
C LEU A 170 0.68 -10.71 -19.61
N SER A 171 1.23 -10.32 -20.75
CA SER A 171 2.39 -10.98 -21.33
C SER A 171 3.48 -9.97 -21.64
N GLY A 172 4.71 -10.27 -21.19
CA GLY A 172 5.87 -9.41 -21.39
C GLY A 172 5.75 -8.04 -20.74
N TYR A 173 5.01 -7.91 -19.64
CA TYR A 173 4.88 -6.64 -18.90
C TYR A 173 6.26 -6.16 -18.46
N GLU A 174 6.66 -4.99 -18.94
CA GLU A 174 7.96 -4.40 -18.58
C GLU A 174 7.91 -3.81 -17.18
N MET A 175 8.74 -4.35 -16.30
CA MET A 175 8.83 -3.90 -14.92
C MET A 175 9.80 -2.72 -14.82
N GLU A 176 9.41 -1.69 -14.08
CA GLU A 176 10.32 -0.60 -13.75
C GLU A 176 11.41 -1.08 -12.80
N ALA A 177 12.61 -0.52 -12.94
CA ALA A 177 13.70 -0.80 -12.00
C ALA A 177 13.38 -0.19 -10.62
N GLY A 178 13.63 -0.95 -9.57
CA GLY A 178 13.30 -0.55 -8.21
C GLY A 178 12.07 -1.24 -7.67
N ASP A 179 11.39 -0.60 -6.74
CA ASP A 179 10.16 -1.08 -6.15
C ASP A 179 8.98 -0.63 -7.01
N GLY A 180 7.99 -1.48 -7.14
CA GLY A 180 6.81 -1.21 -7.95
C GLY A 180 5.71 -2.24 -7.78
N ALA A 181 4.76 -2.23 -8.71
CA ALA A 181 3.67 -3.18 -8.73
C ALA A 181 3.20 -3.50 -10.15
N ILE A 182 2.75 -4.73 -10.37
CA ILE A 182 2.15 -5.20 -11.61
C ILE A 182 0.63 -5.08 -11.44
N PRO A 183 -0.06 -4.22 -12.21
CA PRO A 183 -1.50 -4.08 -12.15
C PRO A 183 -2.19 -5.02 -13.15
N LEU A 184 -3.19 -5.78 -12.70
CA LEU A 184 -4.10 -6.52 -13.58
C LEU A 184 -5.48 -5.88 -13.50
N ALA A 185 -5.98 -5.37 -14.61
CA ALA A 185 -7.28 -4.74 -14.65
C ALA A 185 -8.41 -5.76 -14.47
N LEU A 186 -9.39 -5.37 -13.66
CA LEU A 186 -10.69 -6.02 -13.54
C LEU A 186 -11.71 -5.16 -14.29
N SER A 187 -12.59 -5.79 -15.04
CA SER A 187 -13.63 -5.13 -15.81
C SER A 187 -14.94 -5.88 -15.76
N GLY A 188 -16.00 -5.26 -16.27
CA GLY A 188 -17.33 -5.84 -16.30
C GLY A 188 -18.19 -5.40 -15.12
N THR A 189 -19.31 -6.08 -14.96
CA THR A 189 -20.34 -5.77 -13.95
C THR A 189 -20.75 -7.06 -13.27
N PRO A 190 -20.52 -7.21 -11.96
CA PRO A 190 -20.95 -8.40 -11.22
C PRO A 190 -22.47 -8.58 -11.32
N THR A 191 -22.92 -9.76 -11.73
CA THR A 191 -24.35 -10.04 -11.92
C THR A 191 -24.90 -11.03 -10.88
N LYS A 192 -24.02 -11.70 -10.13
CA LYS A 192 -24.42 -12.71 -9.18
C LYS A 192 -23.66 -12.57 -7.86
N LYS A 193 -24.39 -12.68 -6.74
CA LYS A 193 -23.82 -12.70 -5.40
C LYS A 193 -23.04 -13.99 -5.15
N GLY A 194 -21.90 -13.86 -4.48
CA GLY A 194 -21.16 -15.03 -4.01
C GLY A 194 -19.65 -14.82 -3.95
N PRO A 195 -18.93 -15.86 -3.55
CA PRO A 195 -17.48 -15.82 -3.49
C PRO A 195 -16.85 -15.76 -4.88
N ILE A 196 -15.69 -15.14 -4.93
CA ILE A 196 -14.79 -15.06 -6.10
C ILE A 196 -13.45 -15.62 -5.67
N THR A 197 -12.93 -16.56 -6.43
CA THR A 197 -11.54 -17.02 -6.32
C THR A 197 -10.79 -16.53 -7.55
N ILE A 198 -9.68 -15.84 -7.35
CA ILE A 198 -8.81 -15.37 -8.40
C ILE A 198 -7.54 -16.19 -8.34
N LYS A 199 -7.30 -16.98 -9.37
CA LYS A 199 -6.07 -17.76 -9.50
C LYS A 199 -5.10 -17.03 -10.39
N LEU A 200 -3.93 -16.72 -9.86
CA LEU A 200 -2.84 -16.08 -10.58
C LEU A 200 -1.69 -17.03 -10.75
N HIS A 201 -1.08 -16.99 -11.90
CA HIS A 201 0.22 -17.61 -12.17
C HIS A 201 1.15 -16.50 -12.65
N VAL A 202 2.10 -16.16 -11.79
CA VAL A 202 3.05 -15.05 -12.02
C VAL A 202 4.40 -15.65 -12.37
N GLU A 203 4.89 -15.37 -13.56
CA GLU A 203 6.22 -15.79 -14.01
C GLU A 203 7.10 -14.57 -14.24
N ILE A 204 8.24 -14.51 -13.55
CA ILE A 204 9.24 -13.45 -13.68
C ILE A 204 10.60 -14.11 -13.75
N SER A 205 11.37 -13.83 -14.81
CA SER A 205 12.72 -14.40 -15.02
C SER A 205 12.73 -15.92 -14.87
N SER A 206 11.74 -16.60 -15.45
CA SER A 206 11.57 -18.08 -15.41
C SER A 206 11.30 -18.68 -14.01
N VAL A 207 10.95 -17.85 -13.04
CA VAL A 207 10.43 -18.30 -11.74
C VAL A 207 8.94 -18.09 -11.71
N ALA A 208 8.20 -19.19 -11.63
CA ALA A 208 6.73 -19.18 -11.61
C ALA A 208 6.22 -19.33 -10.18
N THR A 209 5.29 -18.47 -9.80
CA THR A 209 4.65 -18.50 -8.46
C THR A 209 3.14 -18.43 -8.60
N PRO A 210 2.40 -19.43 -8.09
CA PRO A 210 0.94 -19.39 -8.05
C PRO A 210 0.44 -18.61 -6.84
N TYR A 211 -0.69 -17.90 -6.99
CA TYR A 211 -1.40 -17.24 -5.90
C TYR A 211 -2.89 -17.48 -6.04
N ASP A 212 -3.57 -17.70 -4.91
CA ASP A 212 -5.02 -17.75 -4.81
C ASP A 212 -5.50 -16.57 -3.96
N LEU A 213 -6.33 -15.71 -4.54
CA LEU A 213 -6.94 -14.59 -3.85
C LEU A 213 -8.44 -14.83 -3.72
N THR A 214 -9.02 -14.26 -2.68
CA THR A 214 -10.46 -14.34 -2.46
C THR A 214 -11.06 -12.94 -2.39
N ALA A 215 -12.21 -12.79 -3.02
CA ALA A 215 -13.08 -11.64 -2.93
C ALA A 215 -14.54 -12.10 -2.95
N GLU A 216 -15.48 -11.19 -2.89
CA GLU A 216 -16.90 -11.52 -3.04
C GLU A 216 -17.65 -10.46 -3.86
N SER A 217 -18.66 -10.88 -4.58
CA SER A 217 -19.67 -9.99 -5.10
C SER A 217 -20.85 -9.97 -4.14
N ARG A 218 -21.26 -8.77 -3.74
CA ARG A 218 -22.33 -8.56 -2.76
C ARG A 218 -23.26 -7.43 -3.21
N ALA A 219 -24.45 -7.41 -2.65
CA ALA A 219 -25.36 -6.29 -2.86
C ALA A 219 -24.76 -5.01 -2.26
N LYS A 220 -24.81 -3.92 -3.01
CA LYS A 220 -24.40 -2.61 -2.51
C LYS A 220 -25.34 -2.16 -1.41
N LEU A 221 -24.75 -1.79 -0.28
CA LEU A 221 -25.49 -1.14 0.79
C LEU A 221 -25.57 0.37 0.50
N ALA A 222 -26.75 0.95 0.64
CA ALA A 222 -26.97 2.37 0.34
C ALA A 222 -26.47 3.30 1.45
N GLY A 223 -25.33 2.98 2.07
CA GLY A 223 -24.71 3.76 3.14
C GLY A 223 -25.09 3.28 4.53
N GLU A 224 -24.58 3.95 5.56
CA GLU A 224 -24.92 3.65 6.94
C GLU A 224 -26.34 4.14 7.27
N VAL A 225 -27.11 3.26 7.94
CA VAL A 225 -28.38 3.66 8.51
C VAL A 225 -28.12 4.33 9.85
N THR A 226 -28.26 5.63 9.92
CA THR A 226 -28.20 6.35 11.21
C THR A 226 -29.59 6.41 11.81
N VAL A 227 -29.77 5.79 12.99
CA VAL A 227 -31.04 5.77 13.70
C VAL A 227 -30.98 6.72 14.87
N THR A 228 -31.96 7.60 14.94
CA THR A 228 -32.12 8.54 16.05
C THR A 228 -33.43 8.30 16.79
N MET A 229 -33.46 8.61 18.09
CA MET A 229 -34.67 8.58 18.87
C MET A 229 -35.48 9.87 18.59
N PHE A 230 -36.52 9.75 17.76
CA PHE A 230 -37.37 10.90 17.45
C PHE A 230 -38.26 11.29 18.61
N LYS A 231 -38.85 10.31 19.31
CA LYS A 231 -39.74 10.55 20.44
C LYS A 231 -39.66 9.37 21.41
N LEU A 232 -39.57 9.71 22.69
CA LEU A 232 -39.60 8.74 23.76
C LEU A 232 -40.73 9.11 24.75
N LEU A 233 -41.65 8.21 24.98
CA LEU A 233 -42.73 8.31 25.95
C LEU A 233 -42.72 7.08 26.85
N PRO A 234 -43.39 7.08 28.03
CA PRO A 234 -43.31 5.97 28.98
C PRO A 234 -43.67 4.58 28.45
N ARG A 235 -44.35 4.49 27.32
CA ARG A 235 -44.73 3.23 26.69
C ARG A 235 -44.55 3.22 25.17
N LEU A 236 -43.85 4.20 24.64
CA LEU A 236 -43.67 4.37 23.18
C LEU A 236 -42.30 4.92 22.86
N ALA A 237 -41.58 4.30 21.98
CA ALA A 237 -40.38 4.82 21.37
C ALA A 237 -40.58 4.96 19.86
N VAL A 238 -40.24 6.12 19.31
CA VAL A 238 -40.28 6.35 17.86
C VAL A 238 -38.87 6.54 17.38
N LEU A 239 -38.42 5.66 16.49
CA LEU A 239 -37.15 5.75 15.82
C LEU A 239 -37.29 6.47 14.49
N ASP A 240 -36.30 7.25 14.13
CA ASP A 240 -36.17 7.95 12.87
C ASP A 240 -34.81 7.61 12.25
N TRP A 241 -34.75 7.16 11.00
CA TRP A 241 -33.52 6.86 10.29
C TRP A 241 -33.24 7.83 9.12
N GLY A 242 -33.89 8.98 9.14
CA GLY A 242 -33.59 10.08 8.25
C GLY A 242 -33.79 9.79 6.76
N ASP A 243 -32.97 10.43 5.93
CA ASP A 243 -33.06 10.38 4.46
C ASP A 243 -32.37 9.13 3.87
N TYR A 244 -32.42 8.00 4.53
CA TYR A 244 -31.78 6.76 4.02
C TYR A 244 -32.21 6.39 2.60
N GLU A 245 -33.43 6.76 2.18
CA GLU A 245 -33.93 6.53 0.83
C GLU A 245 -33.14 7.26 -0.29
N LYS A 246 -32.44 8.31 0.08
CA LYS A 246 -31.65 9.13 -0.87
C LYS A 246 -30.22 8.62 -1.10
N GLY A 247 -29.91 7.42 -0.64
CA GLY A 247 -28.61 6.82 -0.93
C GLY A 247 -28.32 6.83 -2.43
N THR A 248 -27.11 7.22 -2.78
CA THR A 248 -26.62 7.43 -4.15
C THR A 248 -26.37 6.14 -4.93
N GLY A 249 -26.81 5.01 -4.45
CA GLY A 249 -26.69 3.73 -5.13
C GLY A 249 -27.55 3.65 -6.37
N THR A 250 -26.96 3.39 -7.50
CA THR A 250 -27.62 3.25 -8.81
C THR A 250 -28.65 2.13 -8.86
N ASN A 251 -28.60 1.19 -7.95
CA ASN A 251 -29.48 0.01 -7.89
C ASN A 251 -30.93 0.33 -7.54
N PHE A 252 -31.22 1.54 -7.08
CA PHE A 252 -32.59 1.97 -6.78
C PHE A 252 -33.37 2.50 -7.98
N ASN A 253 -32.72 2.75 -9.09
CA ASN A 253 -33.34 3.29 -10.30
C ASN A 253 -34.36 2.33 -10.95
N ASN A 254 -34.40 1.07 -10.53
CA ASN A 254 -35.32 0.07 -11.08
C ASN A 254 -36.63 -0.07 -10.31
N GLY A 255 -36.98 0.87 -9.45
CA GLY A 255 -38.27 0.90 -8.74
C GLY A 255 -38.44 -0.21 -7.70
N THR A 256 -37.36 -0.87 -7.28
CA THR A 256 -37.41 -1.91 -6.25
C THR A 256 -37.35 -1.23 -4.89
N PRO A 257 -38.40 -1.34 -4.08
CA PRO A 257 -38.45 -0.67 -2.79
C PRO A 257 -37.46 -1.35 -1.81
N ARG A 258 -36.84 -0.55 -0.97
CA ARG A 258 -36.09 -1.01 0.19
C ARG A 258 -37.02 -1.61 1.21
N SER A 259 -36.62 -2.67 1.83
CA SER A 259 -37.29 -3.18 3.00
C SER A 259 -36.42 -3.03 4.25
N PHE A 260 -37.07 -2.83 5.38
CA PHE A 260 -36.41 -2.76 6.67
C PHE A 260 -37.00 -3.80 7.59
N SER A 261 -36.18 -4.41 8.41
CA SER A 261 -36.60 -5.19 9.56
C SER A 261 -36.24 -4.42 10.82
N PHE A 262 -37.14 -4.42 11.77
CA PHE A 262 -36.95 -3.74 13.05
C PHE A 262 -37.10 -4.74 14.17
N GLY A 263 -36.43 -4.49 15.26
CA GLY A 263 -36.60 -5.29 16.45
C GLY A 263 -36.23 -4.52 17.70
N LEU A 264 -36.62 -5.13 18.78
CA LEU A 264 -36.40 -4.59 20.10
C LEU A 264 -36.13 -5.76 21.04
N ALA A 265 -35.19 -5.59 21.98
CA ALA A 265 -34.88 -6.57 23.00
C ALA A 265 -34.67 -5.91 24.35
N LEU A 266 -34.80 -6.66 25.43
CA LEU A 266 -34.38 -6.23 26.75
C LEU A 266 -32.87 -6.07 26.81
N GLU A 267 -32.36 -5.22 27.72
CA GLU A 267 -30.94 -4.93 27.87
C GLU A 267 -30.08 -6.18 28.07
N GLU A 268 -30.56 -7.12 28.85
CA GLU A 268 -29.90 -8.40 29.16
C GLU A 268 -29.66 -9.31 27.94
N GLU A 269 -30.41 -9.06 26.85
CA GLU A 269 -30.30 -9.82 25.61
C GLU A 269 -29.46 -9.09 24.52
N GLY A 270 -29.03 -7.85 24.82
CA GLY A 270 -28.42 -6.94 23.85
C GLY A 270 -27.16 -7.47 23.18
N ASP A 271 -26.36 -8.25 23.86
CA ASP A 271 -25.12 -8.80 23.31
C ASP A 271 -25.33 -9.86 22.21
N ASN A 272 -26.49 -10.47 22.20
CA ASN A 272 -26.87 -11.51 21.22
C ASN A 272 -27.47 -10.93 19.93
N LEU A 273 -27.74 -9.64 19.87
CA LEU A 273 -28.40 -8.99 18.73
C LEU A 273 -27.64 -9.09 17.43
N ARG A 274 -26.31 -9.12 17.47
CA ARG A 274 -25.46 -9.26 16.28
C ARG A 274 -25.51 -10.64 15.65
N ASN A 275 -25.85 -11.67 16.46
CA ASN A 275 -25.92 -13.07 16.04
C ASN A 275 -27.37 -13.55 15.90
N TYR A 276 -28.33 -12.62 15.86
CA TYR A 276 -29.73 -12.92 15.91
C TYR A 276 -30.21 -13.73 14.70
N THR A 277 -30.63 -14.94 14.95
CA THR A 277 -31.48 -15.73 14.07
C THR A 277 -32.89 -15.77 14.69
N SER A 278 -33.90 -15.54 13.89
CA SER A 278 -35.31 -15.30 14.22
C SER A 278 -36.01 -16.28 15.18
N LYS A 279 -35.29 -17.06 15.97
CA LYS A 279 -35.85 -18.19 16.75
C LYS A 279 -35.78 -18.06 18.26
N THR A 280 -35.19 -17.04 18.85
CA THR A 280 -34.85 -17.07 20.29
C THR A 280 -35.32 -15.90 21.14
N ALA A 281 -35.98 -14.89 20.59
CA ALA A 281 -36.44 -13.76 21.40
C ALA A 281 -37.95 -13.54 21.19
N ASP A 282 -38.65 -13.11 22.24
CA ASP A 282 -40.01 -12.57 22.17
C ASP A 282 -39.98 -11.20 21.48
N TRP A 283 -39.67 -11.22 20.19
CA TRP A 283 -39.51 -10.02 19.37
C TRP A 283 -40.86 -9.52 18.89
N LEU A 284 -41.08 -8.24 19.08
CA LEU A 284 -42.03 -7.50 18.26
C LEU A 284 -41.40 -7.30 16.88
N THR A 285 -41.38 -8.31 16.05
CA THR A 285 -40.98 -8.21 14.67
C THR A 285 -42.06 -7.47 13.89
N ALA A 286 -41.77 -6.28 13.46
CA ALA A 286 -42.50 -5.72 12.34
C ALA A 286 -41.94 -6.36 11.07
N SER A 287 -42.79 -7.14 10.39
CA SER A 287 -42.49 -7.64 9.05
C SER A 287 -42.12 -6.47 8.15
N SER A 288 -41.24 -6.71 7.19
CA SER A 288 -40.81 -5.74 6.18
C SER A 288 -41.98 -4.87 5.72
N MET A 289 -41.98 -3.61 6.10
CA MET A 289 -43.00 -2.65 5.67
C MET A 289 -42.35 -1.61 4.77
N PHE A 290 -43.09 -1.23 3.72
CA PHE A 290 -42.76 -0.06 2.92
C PHE A 290 -43.18 1.17 3.72
N PHE A 291 -42.21 2.05 3.99
CA PHE A 291 -42.50 3.28 4.68
C PHE A 291 -42.43 4.49 3.75
N ALA A 292 -43.52 5.22 3.69
CA ALA A 292 -43.53 6.55 3.09
C ALA A 292 -42.77 7.59 3.97
N HIS A 293 -42.51 7.22 5.23
CA HIS A 293 -41.81 8.04 6.21
C HIS A 293 -40.78 7.21 6.94
N ASN A 294 -39.61 7.77 7.17
CA ASN A 294 -38.43 7.13 7.75
C ASN A 294 -38.55 6.97 9.28
N ARG A 295 -39.72 6.52 9.76
CA ARG A 295 -40.00 6.38 11.18
C ARG A 295 -40.76 5.12 11.50
N PHE A 296 -40.45 4.54 12.64
CA PHE A 296 -41.17 3.41 13.19
C PHE A 296 -41.42 3.59 14.70
N ALA A 297 -42.60 3.20 15.15
CA ALA A 297 -43.03 3.30 16.54
C ALA A 297 -43.12 1.94 17.21
N PHE A 298 -42.39 1.77 18.29
CA PHE A 298 -42.52 0.63 19.19
C PHE A 298 -43.45 1.02 20.35
N GLY A 299 -44.58 0.35 20.46
CA GLY A 299 -45.56 0.55 21.53
C GLY A 299 -45.48 -0.51 22.62
N ASN A 300 -46.29 -0.34 23.66
CA ASN A 300 -46.44 -1.28 24.79
C ASN A 300 -45.14 -1.52 25.59
N LEU A 301 -44.21 -0.59 25.58
CA LEU A 301 -43.00 -0.68 26.36
C LEU A 301 -43.29 -0.56 27.86
N GLN A 302 -42.42 -1.19 28.65
CA GLN A 302 -42.51 -1.11 30.12
C GLN A 302 -41.72 0.10 30.62
N PRO A 303 -42.37 1.01 31.40
CA PRO A 303 -41.65 2.15 31.98
C PRO A 303 -40.52 1.71 32.91
N GLY A 304 -39.43 2.47 32.94
CA GLY A 304 -38.25 2.16 33.75
C GLY A 304 -37.42 0.99 33.21
N THR A 305 -37.59 0.61 31.96
CA THR A 305 -36.90 -0.53 31.34
C THR A 305 -35.97 -0.02 30.24
N THR A 306 -34.80 -0.61 30.15
CA THR A 306 -33.83 -0.33 29.07
C THR A 306 -34.02 -1.33 27.95
N TYR A 307 -34.14 -0.82 26.75
CA TYR A 307 -34.31 -1.62 25.55
C TYR A 307 -33.17 -1.33 24.56
N TRP A 308 -32.80 -2.38 23.84
CA TRP A 308 -32.00 -2.29 22.63
C TRP A 308 -32.92 -2.26 21.42
N PHE A 309 -32.67 -1.28 20.54
CA PHE A 309 -33.37 -1.19 19.27
C PHE A 309 -32.40 -1.54 18.15
N TRP A 310 -32.89 -2.25 17.18
CA TRP A 310 -32.12 -2.53 15.99
C TRP A 310 -32.95 -2.32 14.73
N ILE A 311 -32.26 -1.95 13.67
CA ILE A 311 -32.80 -1.83 12.33
C ILE A 311 -31.87 -2.58 11.37
N VAL A 312 -32.45 -3.31 10.45
CA VAL A 312 -31.74 -3.97 9.35
C VAL A 312 -32.32 -3.46 8.06
N ALA A 313 -31.48 -2.81 7.25
CA ALA A 313 -31.84 -2.45 5.90
C ALA A 313 -31.57 -3.63 4.97
N HIS A 314 -32.58 -3.98 4.18
CA HIS A 314 -32.49 -4.99 3.13
C HIS A 314 -32.50 -4.27 1.79
N GLU A 315 -31.47 -4.47 0.99
CA GLU A 315 -31.45 -4.08 -0.41
C GLU A 315 -31.83 -5.26 -1.26
N LEU A 316 -32.78 -5.06 -2.14
CA LEU A 316 -33.19 -6.06 -3.12
C LEU A 316 -32.55 -5.70 -4.45
N GLY A 317 -31.76 -6.60 -5.01
CA GLY A 317 -31.29 -6.50 -6.38
C GLY A 317 -32.44 -6.52 -7.39
N PRO A 318 -32.19 -6.24 -8.67
CA PRO A 318 -33.20 -6.23 -9.73
C PRO A 318 -33.95 -7.58 -9.87
N ASN A 319 -33.36 -8.67 -9.42
CA ASN A 319 -33.96 -10.02 -9.42
C ASN A 319 -34.65 -10.38 -8.10
N LYS A 320 -34.82 -9.44 -7.16
CA LYS A 320 -35.41 -9.67 -5.82
C LYS A 320 -34.65 -10.69 -4.95
N GLU A 321 -33.36 -10.86 -5.21
CA GLU A 321 -32.52 -11.68 -4.35
C GLU A 321 -32.24 -10.95 -3.03
N ASP A 322 -32.14 -11.69 -1.93
CA ASP A 322 -31.81 -11.13 -0.62
C ASP A 322 -30.44 -10.44 -0.68
N SER A 323 -30.45 -9.17 -0.36
CA SER A 323 -29.28 -8.34 -0.27
C SER A 323 -28.53 -8.54 1.05
N ASP A 324 -27.33 -8.02 1.09
CA ASP A 324 -26.60 -7.91 2.36
C ASP A 324 -27.35 -6.99 3.33
N LYS A 325 -27.12 -7.22 4.61
CA LYS A 325 -27.84 -6.54 5.68
C LYS A 325 -26.92 -5.58 6.40
N THR A 326 -27.35 -4.33 6.51
CA THR A 326 -26.70 -3.35 7.39
C THR A 326 -27.43 -3.29 8.71
N TRP A 327 -26.70 -3.40 9.81
CA TRP A 327 -27.22 -3.37 11.15
C TRP A 327 -26.91 -2.05 11.83
N GLN A 328 -27.93 -1.45 12.43
CA GLN A 328 -27.79 -0.35 13.38
C GLN A 328 -28.43 -0.78 14.71
N ILE A 329 -27.68 -0.62 15.79
CA ILE A 329 -28.13 -0.94 17.13
C ILE A 329 -28.08 0.33 17.98
N GLY A 330 -29.16 0.66 18.63
CA GLY A 330 -29.26 1.75 19.58
C GLY A 330 -29.84 1.30 20.91
N ARG A 331 -29.59 2.04 21.97
CA ARG A 331 -30.07 1.79 23.33
C ARG A 331 -30.88 2.95 23.82
N ALA A 332 -32.02 2.68 24.44
CA ALA A 332 -32.82 3.69 25.11
C ALA A 332 -33.46 3.14 26.39
N HIS A 333 -33.52 3.99 27.40
CA HIS A 333 -34.23 3.77 28.64
C HIS A 333 -35.59 4.44 28.56
N VAL A 334 -36.68 3.70 28.72
CA VAL A 334 -38.09 4.13 28.52
C VAL A 334 -38.72 4.51 29.84
#